data_1ad6d82d08e25877e7b712aafd41577d
#
_entry.id   1ad6d82d08e25877e7b712aafd41577d
#
_cell.length_a   1.000
_cell.length_b   1.000
_cell.length_c   1.000
_cell.angle_alpha   90.00
_cell.angle_beta   90.00
_cell.angle_gamma   90.00
#
_symmetry.space_group_name_H-M   'P 1'
#
loop_
_entity.id
_entity.type
_entity.pdbx_description
1 polymer ?
#
loop_
_entity_poly.entity_id
_entity_poly.type
_entity_poly.pdbx_seq_one_letter_code
_entity_poly.pdbx_strand_id
1 'polypeptide(L)'
;MALRESATVTIVGSGVSGLTTALLLRSCGIDTVVLEKQPRSHVEERQRAGLVEYRAVRMFEQRGLGQVLRGFPGSGFLEVRVDGEPHLLADRLPETEGANSAIPQQALVRSLIAALVADGGDVRFEAADVALHDLDGERPLVTYTDADGEPHEIECDLIAGCDGDRGVSAASIPADAGAVYEHDYGISWLAILADAQGPKYPLMSVSERGYAAHYARGPRASRFYLQVPAADSAADWPPRRIWTELKHRLHQPDLPDGPVSSTEIISLRSSVREPMSYGRLYLLGDAAHIISPMGAKGMNLALFDAEVFSAAVRDFILGGDESGLRGYSGTCLARTWRYQEFSDWLTDMMHGACEAPAGGVSYRKRIMRARLDRLLSSETIGRYYAEMFSGLG
;
A
#
# COMPACT_ATOMS: atom_id res chain seq x y z
N MET A 1 -3.82 -7.83 -38.27
CA MET A 1 -4.39 -9.04 -37.61
C MET A 1 -3.69 -9.12 -36.28
N ALA A 2 -4.42 -9.14 -35.18
CA ALA A 2 -3.82 -9.16 -33.86
C ALA A 2 -2.86 -10.36 -33.69
N LEU A 3 -1.73 -10.15 -33.05
CA LEU A 3 -0.77 -11.21 -32.76
C LEU A 3 -1.30 -11.99 -31.54
N ARG A 4 -1.69 -13.24 -31.76
CA ARG A 4 -2.22 -14.11 -30.69
C ARG A 4 -1.11 -14.95 -30.10
N GLU A 5 -1.00 -14.88 -28.79
CA GLU A 5 -0.03 -15.63 -27.98
C GLU A 5 -0.71 -16.27 -26.75
N SER A 6 0.02 -17.07 -25.98
CA SER A 6 -0.51 -17.71 -24.78
C SER A 6 0.44 -17.53 -23.61
N ALA A 7 -0.12 -17.40 -22.41
CA ALA A 7 0.62 -17.36 -21.13
C ALA A 7 -0.14 -18.20 -20.08
N THR A 8 0.54 -18.67 -19.05
CA THR A 8 -0.14 -19.31 -17.93
C THR A 8 -0.89 -18.26 -17.11
N VAL A 9 -0.24 -17.15 -16.76
CA VAL A 9 -0.87 -16.05 -16.02
C VAL A 9 -0.57 -14.72 -16.70
N THR A 10 -1.63 -13.98 -17.03
CA THR A 10 -1.52 -12.58 -17.42
C THR A 10 -1.74 -11.68 -16.22
N ILE A 11 -0.78 -10.80 -15.94
CA ILE A 11 -0.79 -9.87 -14.82
C ILE A 11 -1.04 -8.46 -15.35
N VAL A 12 -2.11 -7.83 -14.93
CA VAL A 12 -2.47 -6.47 -15.35
C VAL A 12 -2.03 -5.48 -14.27
N GLY A 13 -1.00 -4.70 -14.56
CA GLY A 13 -0.38 -3.72 -13.67
C GLY A 13 0.96 -4.17 -13.08
N SER A 14 1.97 -3.31 -13.19
CA SER A 14 3.33 -3.51 -12.68
C SER A 14 3.58 -2.80 -11.34
N GLY A 15 2.57 -2.71 -10.49
CA GLY A 15 2.70 -2.28 -9.09
C GLY A 15 3.40 -3.35 -8.23
N VAL A 16 3.49 -3.08 -6.93
CA VAL A 16 4.12 -4.01 -5.97
C VAL A 16 3.49 -5.40 -6.01
N SER A 17 2.14 -5.49 -6.07
CA SER A 17 1.44 -6.80 -6.18
C SER A 17 1.81 -7.54 -7.46
N GLY A 18 1.70 -6.89 -8.62
CA GLY A 18 1.94 -7.54 -9.91
C GLY A 18 3.38 -8.01 -10.09
N LEU A 19 4.36 -7.16 -9.78
CA LEU A 19 5.78 -7.53 -9.87
C LEU A 19 6.16 -8.64 -8.88
N THR A 20 5.61 -8.61 -7.67
CA THR A 20 5.85 -9.66 -6.67
C THR A 20 5.22 -10.98 -7.12
N THR A 21 3.98 -10.94 -7.63
CA THR A 21 3.30 -12.12 -8.19
C THR A 21 4.13 -12.74 -9.33
N ALA A 22 4.59 -11.92 -10.28
CA ALA A 22 5.42 -12.39 -11.38
C ALA A 22 6.70 -13.09 -10.89
N LEU A 23 7.43 -12.48 -9.95
CA LEU A 23 8.66 -13.07 -9.39
C LEU A 23 8.38 -14.37 -8.64
N LEU A 24 7.31 -14.44 -7.84
CA LEU A 24 6.95 -15.64 -7.09
C LEU A 24 6.55 -16.79 -8.01
N LEU A 25 5.78 -16.53 -9.06
CA LEU A 25 5.38 -17.55 -10.04
C LEU A 25 6.57 -18.03 -10.87
N ARG A 26 7.41 -17.12 -11.33
CA ARG A 26 8.64 -17.49 -12.05
C ARG A 26 9.59 -18.35 -11.22
N SER A 27 9.70 -18.07 -9.92
CA SER A 27 10.49 -18.92 -9.01
C SER A 27 10.00 -20.36 -8.93
N CYS A 28 8.76 -20.62 -9.37
CA CYS A 28 8.15 -21.94 -9.49
C CYS A 28 8.17 -22.48 -10.94
N GLY A 29 8.79 -21.78 -11.89
CA GLY A 29 8.82 -22.16 -13.30
C GLY A 29 7.51 -21.91 -14.06
N ILE A 30 6.66 -21.02 -13.57
CA ILE A 30 5.36 -20.67 -14.18
C ILE A 30 5.52 -19.40 -15.00
N ASP A 31 5.14 -19.45 -16.28
CA ASP A 31 5.23 -18.33 -17.20
C ASP A 31 4.18 -17.24 -16.90
N THR A 32 4.65 -15.99 -16.96
CA THR A 32 3.81 -14.81 -16.73
C THR A 32 4.11 -13.72 -17.74
N VAL A 33 3.08 -12.98 -18.15
CA VAL A 33 3.19 -11.72 -18.89
C VAL A 33 2.63 -10.60 -18.03
N VAL A 34 3.42 -9.56 -17.77
CA VAL A 34 3.00 -8.37 -17.03
C VAL A 34 2.72 -7.24 -17.99
N LEU A 35 1.49 -6.71 -17.99
CA LEU A 35 1.06 -5.57 -18.81
C LEU A 35 0.99 -4.32 -17.94
N GLU A 36 1.68 -3.25 -18.34
CA GLU A 36 1.68 -1.97 -17.65
C GLU A 36 1.38 -0.83 -18.62
N LYS A 37 0.37 -0.03 -18.30
CA LYS A 37 -0.07 1.08 -19.18
C LYS A 37 0.91 2.27 -19.21
N GLN A 38 1.73 2.42 -18.18
CA GLN A 38 2.67 3.53 -18.07
C GLN A 38 4.05 3.15 -18.59
N PRO A 39 4.86 4.12 -19.04
CA PRO A 39 6.26 3.87 -19.35
C PRO A 39 7.02 3.47 -18.08
N ARG A 40 8.06 2.68 -18.24
CA ARG A 40 8.91 2.18 -17.14
C ARG A 40 9.41 3.28 -16.20
N SER A 41 9.85 4.42 -16.75
CA SER A 41 10.33 5.55 -15.98
C SER A 41 9.26 6.08 -15.01
N HIS A 42 8.01 6.19 -15.44
CA HIS A 42 6.91 6.62 -14.59
C HIS A 42 6.68 5.65 -13.42
N VAL A 43 6.69 4.34 -13.69
CA VAL A 43 6.51 3.31 -12.66
C VAL A 43 7.63 3.36 -11.62
N GLU A 44 8.88 3.52 -12.06
CA GLU A 44 10.08 3.58 -11.22
C GLU A 44 10.20 4.88 -10.40
N GLU A 45 9.55 5.96 -10.83
CA GLU A 45 9.64 7.29 -10.19
C GLU A 45 8.45 7.61 -9.30
N ARG A 46 7.32 6.89 -9.44
CA ARG A 46 6.09 7.18 -8.69
C ARG A 46 6.31 7.06 -7.20
N GLN A 47 6.25 8.20 -6.53
CA GLN A 47 6.51 8.29 -5.10
C GLN A 47 5.29 7.90 -4.27
N ARG A 48 5.47 6.91 -3.39
CA ARG A 48 4.51 6.52 -2.36
C ARG A 48 5.25 6.24 -1.05
N ALA A 49 4.52 6.28 0.07
CA ALA A 49 5.06 5.83 1.35
C ALA A 49 5.38 4.33 1.27
N GLY A 50 6.41 3.91 1.99
CA GLY A 50 6.82 2.52 2.00
C GLY A 50 7.27 2.06 3.39
N LEU A 51 6.64 1.01 3.86
CA LEU A 51 7.08 0.20 4.99
C LEU A 51 6.72 -1.24 4.64
N VAL A 52 7.72 -2.11 4.52
CA VAL A 52 7.51 -3.55 4.39
C VAL A 52 7.50 -4.14 5.79
N GLU A 53 6.38 -4.72 6.21
CA GLU A 53 6.23 -5.35 7.52
C GLU A 53 7.11 -6.60 7.65
N TYR A 54 7.47 -6.96 8.88
CA TYR A 54 8.35 -8.08 9.16
C TYR A 54 7.90 -9.41 8.52
N ARG A 55 6.59 -9.70 8.52
CA ARG A 55 6.04 -10.86 7.83
C ARG A 55 6.42 -10.89 6.34
N ALA A 56 6.28 -9.76 5.64
CA ALA A 56 6.60 -9.66 4.23
C ALA A 56 8.11 -9.66 3.96
N VAL A 57 8.93 -9.09 4.87
CA VAL A 57 10.39 -9.24 4.82
C VAL A 57 10.77 -10.72 4.85
N ARG A 58 10.21 -11.50 5.77
CA ARG A 58 10.44 -12.94 5.86
C ARG A 58 9.96 -13.69 4.61
N MET A 59 8.83 -13.31 4.05
CA MET A 59 8.34 -13.90 2.78
C MET A 59 9.38 -13.74 1.67
N PHE A 60 9.91 -12.53 1.47
CA PHE A 60 10.96 -12.31 0.47
C PHE A 60 12.23 -13.13 0.74
N GLU A 61 12.68 -13.21 2.00
CA GLU A 61 13.85 -14.01 2.39
C GLU A 61 13.64 -15.50 2.12
N GLN A 62 12.51 -16.06 2.55
CA GLN A 62 12.17 -17.48 2.37
C GLN A 62 12.01 -17.88 0.91
N ARG A 63 11.66 -16.93 0.04
CA ARG A 63 11.53 -17.14 -1.41
C ARG A 63 12.80 -16.82 -2.18
N GLY A 64 13.92 -16.55 -1.49
CA GLY A 64 15.19 -16.22 -2.16
C GLY A 64 15.21 -14.83 -2.80
N LEU A 65 14.25 -13.97 -2.47
CA LEU A 65 14.09 -12.62 -3.02
C LEU A 65 14.57 -11.51 -2.05
N GLY A 66 15.23 -11.87 -0.95
CA GLY A 66 15.67 -10.89 0.08
C GLY A 66 16.55 -9.76 -0.45
N GLN A 67 17.21 -9.95 -1.61
CA GLN A 67 18.00 -8.91 -2.26
C GLN A 67 17.19 -7.68 -2.66
N VAL A 68 15.87 -7.79 -2.89
CA VAL A 68 15.01 -6.63 -3.27
C VAL A 68 14.86 -5.61 -2.14
N LEU A 69 15.13 -6.03 -0.89
CA LEU A 69 15.09 -5.20 0.31
C LEU A 69 16.47 -4.72 0.77
N ARG A 70 17.54 -5.06 0.05
CA ARG A 70 18.92 -4.78 0.49
C ARG A 70 19.22 -3.29 0.56
N GLY A 71 19.88 -2.88 1.64
CA GLY A 71 20.34 -1.49 1.83
C GLY A 71 19.32 -0.59 2.53
N PHE A 72 18.18 -1.12 2.96
CA PHE A 72 17.19 -0.35 3.71
C PHE A 72 17.20 -0.76 5.19
N PRO A 73 17.27 0.22 6.11
CA PRO A 73 17.36 -0.07 7.54
C PRO A 73 16.06 -0.67 8.04
N GLY A 74 16.18 -1.53 9.03
CA GLY A 74 15.02 -1.94 9.84
C GLY A 74 14.50 -0.74 10.66
N SER A 75 13.18 -0.66 10.82
CA SER A 75 12.57 0.21 11.81
C SER A 75 12.50 -0.48 13.17
N GLY A 76 12.31 0.25 14.24
CA GLY A 76 12.23 -0.32 15.60
C GLY A 76 11.30 0.48 16.49
N PHE A 77 11.16 1.77 16.22
CA PHE A 77 10.35 2.69 17.02
C PHE A 77 9.67 3.74 16.16
N LEU A 78 8.48 4.11 16.59
CA LEU A 78 7.74 5.28 16.16
C LEU A 78 7.69 6.27 17.33
N GLU A 79 8.00 7.53 17.09
CA GLU A 79 7.76 8.60 18.07
C GLU A 79 6.34 9.13 17.86
N VAL A 80 5.54 9.12 18.93
CA VAL A 80 4.22 9.73 18.96
C VAL A 80 4.27 10.93 19.91
N ARG A 81 3.98 12.12 19.41
CA ARG A 81 3.84 13.33 20.24
C ARG A 81 2.39 13.67 20.50
N VAL A 82 2.06 13.91 21.75
CA VAL A 82 0.74 14.36 22.17
C VAL A 82 0.89 15.72 22.83
N ASP A 83 0.43 16.77 22.13
CA ASP A 83 0.59 18.18 22.59
C ASP A 83 2.05 18.53 22.97
N GLY A 84 3.02 17.97 22.24
CA GLY A 84 4.45 18.20 22.43
C GLY A 84 5.16 17.15 23.28
N GLU A 85 4.46 16.41 24.11
CA GLU A 85 5.05 15.34 24.93
C GLU A 85 5.41 14.12 24.09
N PRO A 86 6.70 13.71 24.03
CA PRO A 86 7.15 12.60 23.21
C PRO A 86 6.94 11.24 23.91
N HIS A 87 6.47 10.27 23.14
CA HIS A 87 6.36 8.87 23.53
C HIS A 87 6.99 7.99 22.47
N LEU A 88 7.75 6.97 22.86
CA LEU A 88 8.29 5.97 21.95
C LEU A 88 7.41 4.72 21.96
N LEU A 89 6.86 4.39 20.81
CA LEU A 89 6.05 3.20 20.59
C LEU A 89 6.89 2.19 19.80
N ALA A 90 7.04 0.98 20.31
CA ALA A 90 7.71 -0.08 19.58
C ALA A 90 6.87 -0.49 18.36
N ASP A 91 7.49 -0.65 17.22
CA ASP A 91 6.84 -1.07 15.96
C ASP A 91 7.01 -2.57 15.67
N ARG A 92 7.55 -3.30 16.63
CA ARG A 92 7.74 -4.76 16.58
C ARG A 92 7.67 -5.38 18.00
N LEU A 93 7.38 -6.67 18.02
CA LEU A 93 7.43 -7.42 19.26
C LEU A 93 8.90 -7.66 19.70
N PRO A 94 9.20 -7.63 21.01
CA PRO A 94 10.57 -7.87 21.51
C PRO A 94 11.15 -9.22 21.10
N GLU A 95 10.31 -10.24 20.98
CA GLU A 95 10.68 -11.62 20.61
C GLU A 95 10.87 -11.84 19.10
N THR A 96 10.60 -10.85 18.25
CA THR A 96 10.86 -11.00 16.81
C THR A 96 12.34 -10.83 16.50
N GLU A 97 12.94 -11.81 15.79
CA GLU A 97 14.34 -11.79 15.39
C GLU A 97 14.66 -10.78 14.26
N GLY A 98 13.65 -10.19 13.64
CA GLY A 98 13.78 -9.24 12.54
C GLY A 98 13.03 -7.93 12.79
N ALA A 99 13.01 -7.08 11.78
CA ALA A 99 12.37 -5.78 11.81
C ALA A 99 11.57 -5.52 10.54
N ASN A 100 10.61 -4.59 10.62
CA ASN A 100 10.02 -3.99 9.44
C ASN A 100 11.12 -3.28 8.61
N SER A 101 10.98 -3.21 7.30
CA SER A 101 11.93 -2.49 6.44
C SER A 101 11.33 -1.16 5.98
N ALA A 102 12.02 -0.07 6.27
CA ALA A 102 11.61 1.29 5.87
C ALA A 102 12.09 1.58 4.43
N ILE A 103 11.56 0.82 3.46
CA ILE A 103 11.89 1.00 2.05
C ILE A 103 10.86 1.90 1.37
N PRO A 104 11.27 3.00 0.71
CA PRO A 104 10.38 3.77 -0.17
C PRO A 104 9.80 2.87 -1.26
N GLN A 105 8.49 2.96 -1.53
CA GLN A 105 7.84 2.05 -2.48
C GLN A 105 8.49 2.10 -3.87
N GLN A 106 8.90 3.27 -4.36
CA GLN A 106 9.60 3.38 -5.65
C GLN A 106 10.94 2.63 -5.67
N ALA A 107 11.65 2.56 -4.54
CA ALA A 107 12.89 1.79 -4.47
C ALA A 107 12.62 0.28 -4.51
N LEU A 108 11.58 -0.18 -3.81
CA LEU A 108 11.12 -1.57 -3.89
C LEU A 108 10.71 -1.94 -5.31
N VAL A 109 9.91 -1.10 -5.97
CA VAL A 109 9.45 -1.32 -7.35
C VAL A 109 10.64 -1.41 -8.32
N ARG A 110 11.62 -0.51 -8.22
CA ARG A 110 12.85 -0.60 -9.02
C ARG A 110 13.60 -1.92 -8.80
N SER A 111 13.73 -2.34 -7.55
CA SER A 111 14.39 -3.62 -7.20
C SER A 111 13.62 -4.82 -7.75
N LEU A 112 12.28 -4.80 -7.68
CA LEU A 112 11.43 -5.87 -8.22
C LEU A 112 11.51 -5.93 -9.75
N ILE A 113 11.45 -4.78 -10.45
CA ILE A 113 11.62 -4.72 -11.92
C ILE A 113 13.00 -5.24 -12.31
N ALA A 114 14.05 -4.80 -11.63
CA ALA A 114 15.41 -5.23 -11.92
C ALA A 114 15.57 -6.74 -11.71
N ALA A 115 15.03 -7.30 -10.64
CA ALA A 115 15.06 -8.73 -10.37
C ALA A 115 14.29 -9.53 -11.43
N LEU A 116 13.07 -9.05 -11.82
CA LEU A 116 12.23 -9.72 -12.80
C LEU A 116 12.86 -9.73 -14.20
N VAL A 117 13.42 -8.59 -14.63
CA VAL A 117 14.13 -8.49 -15.92
C VAL A 117 15.40 -9.32 -15.94
N ALA A 118 16.18 -9.33 -14.85
CA ALA A 118 17.39 -10.14 -14.75
C ALA A 118 17.10 -11.66 -14.82
N ASP A 119 15.92 -12.08 -14.35
CA ASP A 119 15.43 -13.46 -14.46
C ASP A 119 14.75 -13.78 -15.81
N GLY A 120 14.75 -12.84 -16.77
CA GLY A 120 14.13 -13.02 -18.08
C GLY A 120 12.60 -12.96 -18.05
N GLY A 121 12.00 -12.26 -17.07
CA GLY A 121 10.56 -12.05 -16.99
C GLY A 121 10.04 -11.11 -18.07
N ASP A 122 8.82 -11.37 -18.57
CA ASP A 122 8.16 -10.59 -19.59
C ASP A 122 7.34 -9.46 -18.95
N VAL A 123 7.83 -8.22 -19.09
CA VAL A 123 7.15 -7.01 -18.64
C VAL A 123 7.00 -6.05 -19.80
N ARG A 124 5.76 -5.79 -20.19
CA ARG A 124 5.39 -4.94 -21.33
C ARG A 124 4.86 -3.61 -20.80
N PHE A 125 5.68 -2.59 -20.94
CA PHE A 125 5.30 -1.22 -20.60
C PHE A 125 4.58 -0.56 -21.76
N GLU A 126 3.79 0.49 -21.47
CA GLU A 126 2.99 1.23 -22.43
C GLU A 126 1.93 0.36 -23.14
N ALA A 127 1.47 -0.70 -22.45
CA ALA A 127 0.35 -1.53 -22.87
C ALA A 127 -0.97 -0.79 -22.61
N ALA A 128 -1.50 -0.17 -23.69
CA ALA A 128 -2.74 0.62 -23.65
C ALA A 128 -3.97 -0.24 -23.93
N ASP A 129 -5.16 0.31 -23.64
CA ASP A 129 -6.47 -0.26 -24.00
C ASP A 129 -6.65 -1.72 -23.57
N VAL A 130 -6.08 -2.10 -22.43
CA VAL A 130 -6.24 -3.46 -21.90
C VAL A 130 -7.72 -3.76 -21.67
N ALA A 131 -8.19 -4.88 -22.22
CA ALA A 131 -9.54 -5.38 -22.00
C ALA A 131 -9.52 -6.89 -21.69
N LEU A 132 -10.43 -7.31 -20.80
CA LEU A 132 -10.53 -8.69 -20.34
C LEU A 132 -11.81 -9.31 -20.86
N HIS A 133 -11.71 -10.51 -21.43
CA HIS A 133 -12.82 -11.22 -22.08
C HIS A 133 -12.91 -12.64 -21.56
N ASP A 134 -14.10 -13.22 -21.63
CA ASP A 134 -14.40 -14.64 -21.35
C ASP A 134 -13.92 -15.10 -19.94
N LEU A 135 -14.10 -14.23 -18.94
CA LEU A 135 -13.63 -14.46 -17.57
C LEU A 135 -14.20 -15.73 -16.91
N ASP A 136 -15.40 -16.14 -17.34
CA ASP A 136 -16.07 -17.38 -16.86
C ASP A 136 -15.65 -18.61 -17.66
N GLY A 137 -14.90 -18.42 -18.75
CA GLY A 137 -14.39 -19.51 -19.56
C GLY A 137 -13.18 -20.21 -18.95
N GLU A 138 -12.79 -21.34 -19.53
CA GLU A 138 -11.60 -22.07 -19.10
C GLU A 138 -10.30 -21.29 -19.42
N ARG A 139 -10.31 -20.53 -20.50
CA ARG A 139 -9.16 -19.74 -20.99
C ARG A 139 -9.61 -18.33 -21.35
N PRO A 140 -9.54 -17.39 -20.41
CA PRO A 140 -9.85 -16.00 -20.67
C PRO A 140 -8.86 -15.38 -21.67
N LEU A 141 -9.31 -14.32 -22.35
CA LEU A 141 -8.54 -13.57 -23.32
C LEU A 141 -8.27 -12.16 -22.80
N VAL A 142 -7.02 -11.72 -22.88
CA VAL A 142 -6.61 -10.34 -22.61
C VAL A 142 -6.19 -9.69 -23.93
N THR A 143 -6.79 -8.56 -24.26
CA THR A 143 -6.40 -7.75 -25.42
C THR A 143 -5.74 -6.46 -24.98
N TYR A 144 -4.78 -5.97 -25.72
CA TYR A 144 -4.12 -4.69 -25.47
C TYR A 144 -3.48 -4.13 -26.74
N THR A 145 -3.12 -2.85 -26.72
CA THR A 145 -2.35 -2.17 -27.76
C THR A 145 -0.95 -1.86 -27.22
N ASP A 146 0.09 -2.21 -27.95
CA ASP A 146 1.48 -1.96 -27.54
C ASP A 146 1.92 -0.50 -27.79
N ALA A 147 3.19 -0.20 -27.46
CA ALA A 147 3.77 1.14 -27.61
C ALA A 147 3.84 1.62 -29.08
N ASP A 148 3.87 0.68 -30.04
CA ASP A 148 3.89 0.97 -31.48
C ASP A 148 2.47 1.10 -32.05
N GLY A 149 1.43 0.90 -31.25
CA GLY A 149 0.02 0.97 -31.64
C GLY A 149 -0.51 -0.33 -32.25
N GLU A 150 0.23 -1.44 -32.15
CA GLU A 150 -0.19 -2.72 -32.71
C GLU A 150 -1.07 -3.49 -31.70
N PRO A 151 -2.17 -4.11 -32.16
CA PRO A 151 -3.08 -4.87 -31.32
C PRO A 151 -2.54 -6.29 -31.03
N HIS A 152 -2.65 -6.71 -29.78
CA HIS A 152 -2.24 -8.03 -29.28
C HIS A 152 -3.37 -8.75 -28.55
N GLU A 153 -3.31 -10.07 -28.56
CA GLU A 153 -4.22 -10.99 -27.86
C GLU A 153 -3.40 -12.01 -27.05
N ILE A 154 -3.68 -12.13 -25.74
CA ILE A 154 -3.08 -13.15 -24.88
C ILE A 154 -4.19 -14.05 -24.35
N GLU A 155 -4.17 -15.32 -24.72
CA GLU A 155 -4.98 -16.36 -24.11
C GLU A 155 -4.26 -16.90 -22.89
N CYS A 156 -4.92 -16.98 -21.73
CA CYS A 156 -4.26 -17.42 -20.50
C CYS A 156 -5.13 -18.34 -19.66
N ASP A 157 -4.53 -19.00 -18.67
CA ASP A 157 -5.29 -19.85 -17.74
C ASP A 157 -5.90 -18.99 -16.61
N LEU A 158 -5.19 -17.94 -16.17
CA LEU A 158 -5.59 -17.05 -15.07
C LEU A 158 -5.17 -15.62 -15.35
N ILE A 159 -5.94 -14.66 -14.78
CA ILE A 159 -5.64 -13.22 -14.80
C ILE A 159 -5.46 -12.72 -13.37
N ALA A 160 -4.34 -12.04 -13.12
CA ALA A 160 -4.10 -11.29 -11.90
C ALA A 160 -4.31 -9.80 -12.12
N GLY A 161 -5.40 -9.23 -11.61
CA GLY A 161 -5.72 -7.81 -11.66
C GLY A 161 -4.97 -7.05 -10.58
N CYS A 162 -3.89 -6.37 -10.97
CA CYS A 162 -2.98 -5.60 -10.10
C CYS A 162 -2.91 -4.11 -10.49
N ASP A 163 -3.91 -3.63 -11.21
CA ASP A 163 -3.96 -2.33 -11.91
C ASP A 163 -4.54 -1.18 -11.06
N GLY A 164 -4.77 -1.45 -9.77
CA GLY A 164 -5.22 -0.46 -8.79
C GLY A 164 -6.72 -0.18 -8.86
N ASP A 165 -7.15 0.80 -8.08
CA ASP A 165 -8.55 1.13 -7.86
C ASP A 165 -9.30 1.68 -9.08
N ARG A 166 -8.57 2.18 -10.08
CA ARG A 166 -9.10 2.71 -11.34
C ARG A 166 -8.70 1.86 -12.55
N GLY A 167 -8.30 0.63 -12.29
CA GLY A 167 -7.92 -0.32 -13.32
C GLY A 167 -9.12 -0.97 -14.01
N VAL A 168 -8.86 -1.63 -15.12
CA VAL A 168 -9.87 -2.35 -15.89
C VAL A 168 -10.31 -3.64 -15.17
N SER A 169 -9.42 -4.25 -14.38
CA SER A 169 -9.67 -5.55 -13.76
C SER A 169 -10.90 -5.56 -12.86
N ALA A 170 -10.96 -4.62 -11.91
CA ALA A 170 -12.12 -4.51 -11.03
C ALA A 170 -13.39 -4.09 -11.77
N ALA A 171 -13.27 -3.29 -12.82
CA ALA A 171 -14.40 -2.85 -13.66
C ALA A 171 -14.95 -3.95 -14.57
N SER A 172 -14.17 -5.00 -14.85
CA SER A 172 -14.60 -6.16 -15.65
C SER A 172 -15.46 -7.16 -14.88
N ILE A 173 -15.54 -7.03 -13.54
CA ILE A 173 -16.42 -7.87 -12.73
C ILE A 173 -17.87 -7.34 -12.81
N PRO A 174 -18.88 -8.17 -13.15
CA PRO A 174 -20.26 -7.76 -13.16
C PRO A 174 -20.71 -7.14 -11.82
N ALA A 175 -21.53 -6.11 -11.87
CA ALA A 175 -21.95 -5.37 -10.67
C ALA A 175 -22.76 -6.22 -9.67
N ASP A 176 -23.41 -7.26 -10.15
CA ASP A 176 -24.18 -8.22 -9.36
C ASP A 176 -23.36 -9.41 -8.84
N ALA A 177 -22.10 -9.53 -9.23
CA ALA A 177 -21.21 -10.62 -8.81
C ALA A 177 -20.60 -10.43 -7.42
N GLY A 178 -20.93 -9.35 -6.71
CA GLY A 178 -20.40 -9.09 -5.37
C GLY A 178 -20.79 -7.72 -4.83
N ALA A 179 -20.11 -7.32 -3.76
CA ALA A 179 -20.33 -6.03 -3.10
C ALA A 179 -19.02 -5.23 -3.00
N VAL A 180 -19.14 -3.91 -2.94
CA VAL A 180 -18.05 -3.00 -2.61
C VAL A 180 -18.43 -2.25 -1.34
N TYR A 181 -17.62 -2.41 -0.30
CA TYR A 181 -17.77 -1.69 0.96
C TYR A 181 -16.86 -0.48 0.93
N GLU A 182 -17.41 0.71 1.15
CA GLU A 182 -16.66 1.96 1.08
C GLU A 182 -16.85 2.80 2.34
N HIS A 183 -15.79 3.47 2.76
CA HIS A 183 -15.80 4.42 3.85
C HIS A 183 -14.93 5.63 3.52
N ASP A 184 -15.51 6.83 3.63
CA ASP A 184 -14.81 8.11 3.52
C ASP A 184 -14.67 8.71 4.91
N TYR A 185 -13.43 8.99 5.33
CA TYR A 185 -13.17 9.59 6.65
C TYR A 185 -13.51 11.09 6.72
N GLY A 186 -13.84 11.73 5.59
CA GLY A 186 -14.16 13.17 5.53
C GLY A 186 -12.97 14.09 5.82
N ILE A 187 -11.74 13.54 5.78
CA ILE A 187 -10.48 14.25 5.98
C ILE A 187 -9.48 13.88 4.89
N SER A 188 -8.53 14.78 4.67
CA SER A 188 -7.42 14.57 3.74
C SER A 188 -6.07 14.82 4.41
N TRP A 189 -5.02 14.30 3.81
CA TRP A 189 -3.66 14.68 4.13
C TRP A 189 -3.06 15.52 3.00
N LEU A 190 -2.46 16.63 3.37
CA LEU A 190 -1.47 17.29 2.53
C LEU A 190 -0.16 16.54 2.71
N ALA A 191 0.24 15.80 1.70
CA ALA A 191 1.51 15.09 1.64
C ALA A 191 2.56 16.00 1.01
N ILE A 192 3.67 16.23 1.71
CA ILE A 192 4.68 17.23 1.36
C ILE A 192 6.04 16.54 1.26
N LEU A 193 6.75 16.75 0.16
CA LEU A 193 8.17 16.40 0.05
C LEU A 193 9.00 17.66 0.09
N ALA A 194 9.99 17.70 0.96
CA ALA A 194 10.83 18.89 1.12
C ALA A 194 12.30 18.52 1.42
N ASP A 195 13.21 19.44 1.08
CA ASP A 195 14.60 19.36 1.51
C ASP A 195 14.69 19.74 2.99
N ALA A 196 14.69 18.74 3.84
CA ALA A 196 14.80 18.88 5.28
C ALA A 196 15.48 17.65 5.87
N GLN A 197 16.18 17.84 6.99
CA GLN A 197 16.74 16.72 7.73
C GLN A 197 15.62 15.85 8.30
N GLY A 198 15.74 14.52 8.15
CA GLY A 198 14.79 13.58 8.71
C GLY A 198 14.83 13.52 10.25
N PRO A 199 13.74 13.10 10.89
CA PRO A 199 13.69 12.88 12.33
C PRO A 199 14.52 11.66 12.72
N LYS A 200 14.89 11.55 14.01
CA LYS A 200 15.60 10.37 14.53
C LYS A 200 14.76 9.10 14.40
N TYR A 201 13.47 9.21 14.66
CA TYR A 201 12.47 8.15 14.50
C TYR A 201 11.35 8.68 13.59
N PRO A 202 10.63 7.82 12.84
CA PRO A 202 9.36 8.23 12.26
C PRO A 202 8.51 8.92 13.32
N LEU A 203 7.96 10.10 13.00
CA LEU A 203 7.26 10.94 13.96
C LEU A 203 5.81 11.14 13.52
N MET A 204 4.88 10.86 14.43
CA MET A 204 3.48 11.25 14.34
C MET A 204 3.16 12.21 15.49
N SER A 205 2.42 13.26 15.23
CA SER A 205 2.05 14.26 16.23
C SER A 205 0.54 14.56 16.22
N VAL A 206 -0.04 14.55 17.38
CA VAL A 206 -1.43 14.92 17.66
C VAL A 206 -1.42 16.22 18.45
N SER A 207 -1.95 17.28 17.87
CA SER A 207 -2.00 18.61 18.47
C SER A 207 -3.42 19.20 18.43
N GLU A 208 -3.63 20.30 19.12
CA GLU A 208 -4.91 21.07 19.03
C GLU A 208 -5.19 21.59 17.62
N ARG A 209 -4.15 21.76 16.79
CA ARG A 209 -4.27 22.26 15.41
C ARG A 209 -4.45 21.14 14.37
N GLY A 210 -4.41 19.89 14.78
CA GLY A 210 -4.56 18.74 13.90
C GLY A 210 -3.38 17.78 13.94
N TYR A 211 -3.50 16.69 13.19
CA TYR A 211 -2.47 15.69 13.00
C TYR A 211 -1.36 16.19 12.06
N ALA A 212 -0.13 15.81 12.37
CA ALA A 212 1.02 15.93 11.48
C ALA A 212 1.95 14.74 11.61
N ALA A 213 2.71 14.44 10.55
CA ALA A 213 3.75 13.41 10.60
C ALA A 213 5.00 13.84 9.85
N HIS A 214 6.16 13.26 10.24
CA HIS A 214 7.47 13.52 9.65
C HIS A 214 8.26 12.22 9.50
N TYR A 215 8.66 11.90 8.26
CA TYR A 215 9.40 10.70 7.90
C TYR A 215 10.64 11.06 7.09
N ALA A 216 11.78 10.46 7.43
CA ALA A 216 12.98 10.58 6.60
C ALA A 216 12.79 9.86 5.25
N ARG A 217 13.33 10.43 4.17
CA ARG A 217 13.36 9.84 2.82
C ARG A 217 14.77 9.82 2.23
N GLY A 218 15.73 10.31 2.95
CA GLY A 218 17.12 10.40 2.59
C GLY A 218 17.86 11.35 3.54
N PRO A 219 19.15 11.61 3.34
CA PRO A 219 19.95 12.47 4.23
C PRO A 219 19.42 13.91 4.34
N ARG A 220 18.82 14.42 3.27
CA ARG A 220 18.23 15.75 3.19
C ARG A 220 16.86 15.75 2.50
N ALA A 221 16.13 14.64 2.57
CA ALA A 221 14.79 14.52 2.03
C ALA A 221 13.84 14.04 3.11
N SER A 222 12.75 14.78 3.33
CA SER A 222 11.71 14.47 4.30
C SER A 222 10.34 14.47 3.67
N ARG A 223 9.54 13.51 4.08
CA ARG A 223 8.10 13.45 3.80
C ARG A 223 7.33 13.89 5.02
N PHE A 224 6.51 14.91 4.85
CA PHE A 224 5.58 15.36 5.88
C PHE A 224 4.14 15.09 5.46
N TYR A 225 3.27 14.95 6.45
CA TYR A 225 1.84 14.92 6.28
C TYR A 225 1.18 15.91 7.24
N LEU A 226 0.21 16.66 6.74
CA LEU A 226 -0.65 17.53 7.54
C LEU A 226 -2.11 17.11 7.31
N GLN A 227 -2.86 16.88 8.37
CA GLN A 227 -4.32 16.77 8.27
C GLN A 227 -4.90 18.09 7.75
N VAL A 228 -5.69 17.99 6.70
CA VAL A 228 -6.37 19.14 6.09
C VAL A 228 -7.85 18.82 5.86
N PRO A 229 -8.73 19.83 5.77
CA PRO A 229 -10.11 19.61 5.34
C PRO A 229 -10.19 18.89 3.99
N ALA A 230 -11.20 18.04 3.81
CA ALA A 230 -11.38 17.32 2.55
C ALA A 230 -11.59 18.25 1.34
N ALA A 231 -12.09 19.46 1.57
CA ALA A 231 -12.34 20.47 0.53
C ALA A 231 -11.08 21.25 0.11
N ASP A 232 -9.97 21.17 0.87
CA ASP A 232 -8.75 21.91 0.56
C ASP A 232 -8.05 21.33 -0.68
N SER A 233 -7.43 22.21 -1.46
CA SER A 233 -6.54 21.88 -2.56
C SER A 233 -5.07 22.17 -2.20
N ALA A 234 -4.11 21.63 -2.96
CA ALA A 234 -2.71 21.93 -2.74
C ALA A 234 -2.38 23.43 -2.90
N ALA A 235 -3.13 24.16 -3.72
CA ALA A 235 -2.97 25.59 -3.92
C ALA A 235 -3.29 26.44 -2.67
N ASP A 236 -4.12 25.93 -1.77
CA ASP A 236 -4.45 26.58 -0.51
C ASP A 236 -3.32 26.53 0.51
N TRP A 237 -2.25 25.78 0.21
CA TRP A 237 -1.13 25.52 1.11
C TRP A 237 0.22 26.02 0.54
N PRO A 238 0.43 27.35 0.51
CA PRO A 238 1.73 27.90 0.09
C PRO A 238 2.83 27.50 1.10
N PRO A 239 4.11 27.45 0.69
CA PRO A 239 5.23 26.97 1.54
C PRO A 239 5.30 27.63 2.91
N ARG A 240 5.00 28.95 3.02
CA ARG A 240 4.97 29.65 4.30
C ARG A 240 3.92 29.06 5.27
N ARG A 241 2.71 28.77 4.78
CA ARG A 241 1.63 28.15 5.58
C ARG A 241 2.05 26.73 6.00
N ILE A 242 2.60 25.95 5.06
CA ILE A 242 3.09 24.60 5.32
C ILE A 242 4.07 24.59 6.48
N TRP A 243 5.15 25.37 6.42
CA TRP A 243 6.18 25.39 7.46
C TRP A 243 5.65 25.90 8.79
N THR A 244 4.77 26.90 8.77
CA THR A 244 4.12 27.40 9.99
C THR A 244 3.33 26.28 10.68
N GLU A 245 2.49 25.54 9.92
CA GLU A 245 1.69 24.44 10.47
C GLU A 245 2.54 23.25 10.90
N LEU A 246 3.58 22.90 10.15
CA LEU A 246 4.51 21.82 10.52
C LEU A 246 5.21 22.14 11.85
N LYS A 247 5.77 23.32 12.02
CA LYS A 247 6.44 23.73 13.27
C LYS A 247 5.50 23.65 14.46
N HIS A 248 4.26 24.14 14.30
CA HIS A 248 3.26 24.12 15.36
C HIS A 248 2.82 22.68 15.70
N ARG A 249 2.38 21.92 14.69
CA ARG A 249 1.78 20.60 14.93
C ARG A 249 2.80 19.54 15.34
N LEU A 250 4.05 19.64 14.84
CA LEU A 250 5.14 18.75 15.25
C LEU A 250 5.80 19.18 16.55
N HIS A 251 5.42 20.35 17.12
CA HIS A 251 6.09 20.95 18.27
C HIS A 251 7.61 21.07 18.05
N GLN A 252 8.00 21.53 16.85
CA GLN A 252 9.38 21.74 16.44
C GLN A 252 9.58 23.20 15.95
N PRO A 253 9.62 24.19 16.83
CA PRO A 253 9.73 25.60 16.41
C PRO A 253 11.00 25.89 15.61
N ASP A 254 12.07 25.15 15.89
CA ASP A 254 13.39 25.30 15.25
C ASP A 254 13.54 24.46 13.96
N LEU A 255 12.49 23.76 13.50
CA LEU A 255 12.53 23.02 12.24
C LEU A 255 12.86 23.96 11.08
N PRO A 256 14.00 23.77 10.38
CA PRO A 256 14.39 24.69 9.29
C PRO A 256 13.41 24.63 8.12
N ASP A 257 13.08 25.77 7.55
CA ASP A 257 12.33 25.85 6.30
C ASP A 257 13.24 25.47 5.14
N GLY A 258 12.91 24.40 4.44
CA GLY A 258 13.61 23.99 3.21
C GLY A 258 12.73 24.15 1.97
N PRO A 259 13.29 24.02 0.77
CA PRO A 259 12.51 23.97 -0.46
C PRO A 259 11.49 22.84 -0.45
N VAL A 260 10.23 23.16 -0.72
CA VAL A 260 9.17 22.19 -0.94
C VAL A 260 9.23 21.76 -2.41
N SER A 261 9.52 20.48 -2.66
CA SER A 261 9.67 19.93 -4.00
C SER A 261 8.35 19.41 -4.59
N SER A 262 7.43 18.93 -3.74
CA SER A 262 6.07 18.52 -4.18
C SER A 262 5.07 18.57 -3.06
N THR A 263 3.81 18.79 -3.44
CA THR A 263 2.63 18.68 -2.58
C THR A 263 1.54 17.89 -3.29
N GLU A 264 0.80 17.06 -2.54
CA GLU A 264 -0.31 16.26 -3.04
C GLU A 264 -1.39 16.16 -1.96
N ILE A 265 -2.66 16.26 -2.34
CA ILE A 265 -3.79 15.97 -1.44
C ILE A 265 -4.14 14.48 -1.55
N ILE A 266 -4.16 13.81 -0.42
CA ILE A 266 -4.54 12.41 -0.28
C ILE A 266 -5.81 12.33 0.55
N SER A 267 -6.94 12.02 -0.08
CA SER A 267 -8.19 11.76 0.63
C SER A 267 -8.09 10.44 1.39
N LEU A 268 -8.44 10.46 2.68
CA LEU A 268 -8.45 9.25 3.49
C LEU A 268 -9.75 8.50 3.25
N ARG A 269 -9.64 7.33 2.67
CA ARG A 269 -10.76 6.45 2.38
C ARG A 269 -10.35 4.99 2.51
N SER A 270 -11.32 4.14 2.73
CA SER A 270 -11.21 2.68 2.69
C SER A 270 -12.22 2.10 1.71
N SER A 271 -11.85 1.00 1.06
CA SER A 271 -12.75 0.24 0.19
C SER A 271 -12.35 -1.22 0.19
N VAL A 272 -13.31 -2.13 0.17
CA VAL A 272 -13.08 -3.58 0.05
C VAL A 272 -14.09 -4.15 -0.91
N ARG A 273 -13.62 -4.92 -1.87
CA ARG A 273 -14.46 -5.66 -2.80
C ARG A 273 -14.58 -7.12 -2.34
N GLU A 274 -15.81 -7.62 -2.28
CA GLU A 274 -16.14 -9.02 -1.95
C GLU A 274 -17.07 -9.62 -3.01
N PRO A 275 -16.71 -10.76 -3.65
CA PRO A 275 -15.43 -11.48 -3.55
C PRO A 275 -14.27 -10.73 -4.27
N MET A 276 -13.02 -11.14 -3.99
CA MET A 276 -11.81 -10.64 -4.65
C MET A 276 -11.49 -11.41 -5.93
N SER A 277 -12.42 -12.17 -6.47
CA SER A 277 -12.25 -12.97 -7.69
C SER A 277 -13.57 -13.15 -8.42
N TYR A 278 -13.49 -13.33 -9.74
CA TYR A 278 -14.61 -13.63 -10.61
C TYR A 278 -14.13 -14.51 -11.79
N GLY A 279 -14.66 -15.73 -11.90
CA GLY A 279 -14.19 -16.70 -12.87
C GLY A 279 -12.68 -16.94 -12.75
N ARG A 280 -11.93 -16.66 -13.83
CA ARG A 280 -10.47 -16.78 -13.87
C ARG A 280 -9.72 -15.48 -13.54
N LEU A 281 -10.42 -14.42 -13.14
CA LEU A 281 -9.86 -13.13 -12.70
C LEU A 281 -9.74 -13.09 -11.18
N TYR A 282 -8.57 -12.70 -10.69
CA TYR A 282 -8.24 -12.50 -9.27
C TYR A 282 -7.73 -11.08 -9.06
N LEU A 283 -8.31 -10.33 -8.12
CA LEU A 283 -7.93 -8.96 -7.80
C LEU A 283 -6.90 -8.97 -6.67
N LEU A 284 -5.82 -8.18 -6.80
CA LEU A 284 -4.75 -8.07 -5.84
C LEU A 284 -4.44 -6.58 -5.55
N GLY A 285 -4.14 -6.28 -4.29
CA GLY A 285 -3.77 -4.93 -3.86
C GLY A 285 -4.90 -3.92 -4.05
N ASP A 286 -4.54 -2.70 -4.51
CA ASP A 286 -5.51 -1.58 -4.64
C ASP A 286 -6.67 -1.90 -5.62
N ALA A 287 -6.57 -2.93 -6.45
CA ALA A 287 -7.68 -3.39 -7.29
C ALA A 287 -8.78 -4.09 -6.48
N ALA A 288 -8.40 -4.75 -5.37
CA ALA A 288 -9.31 -5.45 -4.47
C ALA A 288 -9.72 -4.60 -3.26
N HIS A 289 -8.79 -3.84 -2.70
CA HIS A 289 -9.00 -3.09 -1.46
C HIS A 289 -8.12 -1.84 -1.37
N ILE A 290 -8.71 -0.79 -0.85
CA ILE A 290 -8.03 0.44 -0.43
C ILE A 290 -8.15 0.53 1.08
N ILE A 291 -7.10 1.03 1.72
CA ILE A 291 -7.05 1.16 3.17
C ILE A 291 -6.46 2.51 3.58
N SER A 292 -6.94 3.06 4.69
CA SER A 292 -6.35 4.26 5.27
C SER A 292 -4.83 4.10 5.47
N PRO A 293 -4.01 5.09 5.11
CA PRO A 293 -2.56 4.99 5.18
C PRO A 293 -1.98 4.94 6.61
N MET A 294 -2.81 5.19 7.64
CA MET A 294 -2.36 5.28 9.04
C MET A 294 -1.64 4.02 9.54
N GLY A 295 -2.12 2.83 9.18
CA GLY A 295 -1.51 1.56 9.59
C GLY A 295 -0.33 1.11 8.73
N ALA A 296 0.00 1.84 7.64
CA ALA A 296 0.98 1.43 6.62
C ALA A 296 0.70 0.03 6.04
N LYS A 297 -0.59 -0.34 5.86
CA LYS A 297 -1.02 -1.71 5.51
C LYS A 297 -1.29 -1.94 4.03
N GLY A 298 -1.55 -0.91 3.20
CA GLY A 298 -1.94 -1.10 1.81
C GLY A 298 -0.94 -1.92 0.99
N MET A 299 0.34 -1.54 1.02
CA MET A 299 1.40 -2.29 0.32
C MET A 299 1.57 -3.70 0.89
N ASN A 300 1.43 -3.88 2.20
CA ASN A 300 1.59 -5.17 2.87
C ASN A 300 0.43 -6.14 2.60
N LEU A 301 -0.79 -5.63 2.42
CA LEU A 301 -1.91 -6.41 1.89
C LEU A 301 -1.65 -6.85 0.46
N ALA A 302 -1.17 -5.94 -0.40
CA ALA A 302 -0.83 -6.27 -1.78
C ALA A 302 0.25 -7.37 -1.88
N LEU A 303 1.24 -7.36 -0.98
CA LEU A 303 2.26 -8.42 -0.87
C LEU A 303 1.66 -9.74 -0.35
N PHE A 304 0.72 -9.68 0.57
CA PHE A 304 0.03 -10.87 1.06
C PHE A 304 -0.84 -11.51 -0.02
N ASP A 305 -1.60 -10.72 -0.75
CA ASP A 305 -2.42 -11.21 -1.86
C ASP A 305 -1.54 -11.90 -2.93
N ALA A 306 -0.39 -11.29 -3.27
CA ALA A 306 0.56 -11.86 -4.20
C ALA A 306 1.11 -13.21 -3.71
N GLU A 307 1.40 -13.35 -2.42
CA GLU A 307 1.87 -14.59 -1.82
C GLU A 307 0.80 -15.70 -1.87
N VAL A 308 -0.44 -15.37 -1.44
CA VAL A 308 -1.56 -16.33 -1.43
C VAL A 308 -1.92 -16.75 -2.85
N PHE A 309 -2.06 -15.78 -3.77
CA PHE A 309 -2.38 -16.07 -5.17
C PHE A 309 -1.31 -16.93 -5.83
N SER A 310 -0.03 -16.58 -5.68
CA SER A 310 1.07 -17.32 -6.31
C SER A 310 1.16 -18.75 -5.77
N ALA A 311 0.89 -18.97 -4.48
CA ALA A 311 0.85 -20.31 -3.91
C ALA A 311 -0.32 -21.13 -4.50
N ALA A 312 -1.51 -20.53 -4.59
CA ALA A 312 -2.68 -21.17 -5.17
C ALA A 312 -2.49 -21.53 -6.66
N VAL A 313 -1.89 -20.61 -7.44
CA VAL A 313 -1.55 -20.86 -8.86
C VAL A 313 -0.54 -21.98 -9.00
N ARG A 314 0.51 -22.00 -8.18
CA ARG A 314 1.50 -23.08 -8.19
C ARG A 314 0.84 -24.45 -7.97
N ASP A 315 0.00 -24.56 -6.95
CA ASP A 315 -0.64 -25.82 -6.58
C ASP A 315 -1.62 -26.28 -7.67
N PHE A 316 -2.30 -25.33 -8.31
CA PHE A 316 -3.17 -25.60 -9.46
C PHE A 316 -2.37 -26.07 -10.69
N ILE A 317 -1.37 -25.31 -11.12
CA ILE A 317 -0.65 -25.59 -12.38
C ILE A 317 0.23 -26.86 -12.26
N LEU A 318 0.91 -27.04 -11.12
CA LEU A 318 1.83 -28.16 -10.94
C LEU A 318 1.15 -29.42 -10.38
N GLY A 319 0.04 -29.27 -9.64
CA GLY A 319 -0.62 -30.37 -8.94
C GLY A 319 -2.09 -30.59 -9.31
N GLY A 320 -2.71 -29.72 -10.09
CA GLY A 320 -4.13 -29.79 -10.43
C GLY A 320 -5.06 -29.45 -9.25
N ASP A 321 -4.51 -28.90 -8.14
CA ASP A 321 -5.32 -28.53 -6.97
C ASP A 321 -5.86 -27.11 -7.06
N GLU A 322 -7.15 -26.98 -7.33
CA GLU A 322 -7.86 -25.70 -7.36
C GLU A 322 -8.32 -25.19 -6.00
N SER A 323 -8.10 -25.93 -4.90
CA SER A 323 -8.62 -25.55 -3.58
C SER A 323 -8.13 -24.19 -3.11
N GLY A 324 -6.84 -23.86 -3.37
CA GLY A 324 -6.25 -22.57 -3.08
C GLY A 324 -6.88 -21.43 -3.87
N LEU A 325 -7.15 -21.64 -5.16
CA LEU A 325 -7.82 -20.65 -6.02
C LEU A 325 -9.26 -20.41 -5.56
N ARG A 326 -10.02 -21.46 -5.25
CA ARG A 326 -11.38 -21.33 -4.68
C ARG A 326 -11.38 -20.65 -3.32
N GLY A 327 -10.35 -20.88 -2.49
CA GLY A 327 -10.19 -20.28 -1.17
C GLY A 327 -9.55 -18.88 -1.15
N TYR A 328 -9.05 -18.40 -2.28
CA TYR A 328 -8.27 -17.15 -2.38
C TYR A 328 -8.97 -15.96 -1.73
N SER A 329 -10.18 -15.66 -2.19
CA SER A 329 -10.95 -14.52 -1.70
C SER A 329 -11.18 -14.59 -0.18
N GLY A 330 -11.60 -15.75 0.34
CA GLY A 330 -11.80 -15.91 1.79
C GLY A 330 -10.54 -15.73 2.62
N THR A 331 -9.40 -16.25 2.13
CA THR A 331 -8.10 -16.12 2.80
C THR A 331 -7.62 -14.66 2.83
N CYS A 332 -7.69 -13.96 1.69
CA CYS A 332 -7.26 -12.57 1.61
C CYS A 332 -8.18 -11.63 2.39
N LEU A 333 -9.51 -11.81 2.28
CA LEU A 333 -10.50 -11.01 3.00
C LEU A 333 -10.36 -11.11 4.53
N ALA A 334 -10.06 -12.29 5.06
CA ALA A 334 -9.86 -12.45 6.50
C ALA A 334 -8.74 -11.55 7.04
N ARG A 335 -7.64 -11.37 6.30
CA ARG A 335 -6.56 -10.45 6.66
C ARG A 335 -6.93 -9.00 6.32
N THR A 336 -7.55 -8.77 5.17
CA THR A 336 -7.98 -7.44 4.74
C THR A 336 -8.85 -6.79 5.81
N TRP A 337 -9.87 -7.47 6.32
CA TRP A 337 -10.75 -6.90 7.34
C TRP A 337 -10.06 -6.64 8.68
N ARG A 338 -9.12 -7.49 9.12
CA ARG A 338 -8.29 -7.19 10.30
C ARG A 338 -7.46 -5.92 10.11
N TYR A 339 -6.89 -5.73 8.92
CA TYR A 339 -6.08 -4.55 8.64
C TYR A 339 -6.93 -3.31 8.44
N GLN A 340 -8.14 -3.44 7.87
CA GLN A 340 -9.12 -2.37 7.83
C GLN A 340 -9.47 -1.89 9.24
N GLU A 341 -9.82 -2.82 10.15
CA GLU A 341 -10.11 -2.50 11.55
C GLU A 341 -8.94 -1.78 12.23
N PHE A 342 -7.73 -2.31 12.11
CA PHE A 342 -6.53 -1.71 12.70
C PHE A 342 -6.25 -0.30 12.15
N SER A 343 -6.36 -0.10 10.84
CA SER A 343 -6.11 1.20 10.22
C SER A 343 -7.23 2.20 10.52
N ASP A 344 -8.48 1.76 10.58
CA ASP A 344 -9.63 2.55 10.99
C ASP A 344 -9.48 3.01 12.45
N TRP A 345 -9.16 2.09 13.35
CA TRP A 345 -8.89 2.39 14.75
C TRP A 345 -7.80 3.44 14.93
N LEU A 346 -6.68 3.33 14.20
CA LEU A 346 -5.60 4.31 14.24
C LEU A 346 -6.02 5.65 13.63
N THR A 347 -6.73 5.62 12.49
CA THR A 347 -7.21 6.83 11.81
C THR A 347 -8.15 7.61 12.71
N ASP A 348 -9.15 6.93 13.26
CA ASP A 348 -10.14 7.52 14.15
C ASP A 348 -9.49 8.10 15.41
N MET A 349 -8.58 7.34 16.03
CA MET A 349 -7.88 7.76 17.23
C MET A 349 -6.98 8.98 17.01
N MET A 350 -6.11 8.95 15.99
CA MET A 350 -5.13 10.00 15.76
C MET A 350 -5.78 11.31 15.27
N HIS A 351 -6.76 11.22 14.38
CA HIS A 351 -7.42 12.41 13.82
C HIS A 351 -8.55 12.92 14.73
N GLY A 352 -9.34 12.03 15.31
CA GLY A 352 -10.40 12.40 16.23
C GLY A 352 -9.89 13.02 17.53
N ALA A 353 -8.66 12.68 17.97
CA ALA A 353 -7.99 13.34 19.09
C ALA A 353 -7.63 14.81 18.82
N CYS A 354 -7.62 15.23 17.55
CA CYS A 354 -7.33 16.58 17.10
C CYS A 354 -8.61 17.45 16.93
N GLU A 355 -9.80 16.85 16.82
CA GLU A 355 -11.04 17.57 16.51
C GLU A 355 -11.29 18.74 17.47
N ALA A 356 -11.49 19.93 16.91
CA ALA A 356 -12.00 21.09 17.62
C ALA A 356 -13.39 21.44 17.03
N PRO A 357 -14.49 21.09 17.69
CA PRO A 357 -15.81 21.52 17.23
C PRO A 357 -15.92 23.04 17.33
N ALA A 358 -16.61 23.65 16.37
CA ALA A 358 -16.97 25.06 16.44
C ALA A 358 -17.79 25.28 17.72
N GLY A 359 -17.16 25.85 18.76
CA GLY A 359 -17.86 26.32 19.95
C GLY A 359 -17.87 25.43 21.20
N GLY A 360 -16.98 24.40 21.33
CA GLY A 360 -17.04 23.68 22.59
C GLY A 360 -16.16 22.42 22.74
N VAL A 361 -16.33 21.74 23.87
CA VAL A 361 -15.63 20.49 24.25
C VAL A 361 -16.27 19.32 23.50
N SER A 362 -15.48 18.60 22.66
CA SER A 362 -15.95 17.39 21.99
C SER A 362 -15.81 16.16 22.88
N TYR A 363 -16.91 15.46 23.15
CA TYR A 363 -16.91 14.15 23.80
C TYR A 363 -16.04 13.15 23.02
N ARG A 364 -16.17 13.12 21.68
CA ARG A 364 -15.37 12.26 20.79
C ARG A 364 -13.87 12.52 20.97
N LYS A 365 -13.44 13.79 20.95
CA LYS A 365 -12.04 14.15 21.21
C LYS A 365 -11.53 13.57 22.53
N ARG A 366 -12.30 13.65 23.61
CA ARG A 366 -11.92 13.09 24.92
C ARG A 366 -11.78 11.57 24.87
N ILE A 367 -12.69 10.87 24.21
CA ILE A 367 -12.59 9.42 24.02
C ILE A 367 -11.36 9.04 23.19
N MET A 368 -11.10 9.75 22.10
CA MET A 368 -9.91 9.45 21.24
C MET A 368 -8.62 9.73 22.01
N ARG A 369 -8.55 10.80 22.79
CA ARG A 369 -7.43 11.08 23.69
C ARG A 369 -7.22 9.97 24.72
N ALA A 370 -8.27 9.47 25.34
CA ALA A 370 -8.18 8.35 26.29
C ALA A 370 -7.74 7.05 25.62
N ARG A 371 -8.13 6.81 24.34
CA ARG A 371 -7.63 5.67 23.57
C ARG A 371 -6.13 5.81 23.28
N LEU A 372 -5.68 7.01 22.90
CA LEU A 372 -4.28 7.31 22.63
C LEU A 372 -3.43 7.15 23.91
N ASP A 373 -3.87 7.71 25.04
CA ASP A 373 -3.21 7.52 26.32
C ASP A 373 -3.06 6.04 26.68
N ARG A 374 -4.12 5.25 26.43
CA ARG A 374 -4.09 3.80 26.67
C ARG A 374 -3.11 3.08 25.73
N LEU A 375 -3.02 3.46 24.44
CA LEU A 375 -2.02 2.92 23.54
C LEU A 375 -0.59 3.17 24.05
N LEU A 376 -0.34 4.37 24.54
CA LEU A 376 0.99 4.83 24.95
C LEU A 376 1.40 4.35 26.36
N SER A 377 0.43 4.02 27.24
CA SER A 377 0.68 3.64 28.63
C SER A 377 0.47 2.16 28.96
N SER A 378 -0.33 1.43 28.14
CA SER A 378 -0.64 0.03 28.38
C SER A 378 0.29 -0.88 27.59
N GLU A 379 1.07 -1.71 28.27
CA GLU A 379 1.93 -2.73 27.65
C GLU A 379 1.12 -3.68 26.74
N THR A 380 -0.07 -4.12 27.17
CA THR A 380 -0.94 -5.01 26.38
C THR A 380 -1.38 -4.38 25.06
N ILE A 381 -1.77 -3.10 25.07
CA ILE A 381 -2.21 -2.41 23.86
C ILE A 381 -1.02 -2.05 22.96
N GLY A 382 0.11 -1.65 23.55
CA GLY A 382 1.35 -1.44 22.83
C GLY A 382 1.84 -2.72 22.14
N ARG A 383 1.72 -3.87 22.82
CA ARG A 383 2.03 -5.19 22.25
C ARG A 383 1.09 -5.55 21.08
N TYR A 384 -0.22 -5.34 21.23
CA TYR A 384 -1.18 -5.51 20.12
C TYR A 384 -0.83 -4.63 18.92
N TYR A 385 -0.48 -3.35 19.16
CA TYR A 385 -0.03 -2.46 18.10
C TYR A 385 1.20 -3.02 17.36
N ALA A 386 2.23 -3.44 18.12
CA ALA A 386 3.47 -3.97 17.54
C ALA A 386 3.23 -5.27 16.75
N GLU A 387 2.34 -6.13 17.22
CA GLU A 387 1.91 -7.36 16.55
C GLU A 387 1.23 -7.05 15.21
N MET A 388 0.24 -6.18 15.24
CA MET A 388 -0.46 -5.75 14.03
C MET A 388 0.48 -5.02 13.06
N PHE A 389 1.37 -4.15 13.59
CA PHE A 389 2.27 -3.35 12.76
C PHE A 389 3.34 -4.20 12.07
N SER A 390 3.81 -5.28 12.69
CA SER A 390 4.76 -6.25 12.10
C SER A 390 4.12 -7.32 11.22
N GLY A 391 2.79 -7.35 11.13
CA GLY A 391 2.06 -8.29 10.28
C GLY A 391 1.89 -9.68 10.88
N LEU A 392 2.03 -9.83 12.18
CA LEU A 392 1.91 -11.10 12.91
C LEU A 392 0.49 -11.33 13.48
N GLY A 393 -0.35 -10.29 13.48
CA GLY A 393 -1.74 -10.32 13.96
C GLY A 393 -2.75 -10.84 12.94
#